data_50b677ad21669a5107f95cbca8a4ad8e
#
_entry.id   50b677ad21669a5107f95cbca8a4ad8e
#
_cell.length_a   1.000
_cell.length_b   1.000
_cell.length_c   1.000
_cell.angle_alpha   90.00
_cell.angle_beta   90.00
_cell.angle_gamma   90.00
#
_symmetry.space_group_name_H-M   'P 1'
#
loop_
_entity.id
_entity.type
_entity.pdbx_description
1 polymer ?
#
loop_
_entity_poly.entity_id
_entity_poly.type
_entity_poly.pdbx_seq_one_letter_code
_entity_poly.pdbx_strand_id
1 'polypeptide(L)'
;MEISFTRVALLAAALFFVGCDQKPQPAKTHATEVTVLEGKTMGTFWRASIPGIDAKRSAELKEKIQTQLDADDQLLSTYKKDSALMRFNDSQSLSPWPVSEAMADIVTTSLRIGAK
;
A
#
# COMPACT_ATOMS: atom_id res chain seq x y z
N MET A 1 -55.04 71.88 -2.45
CA MET A 1 -55.07 70.45 -2.88
C MET A 1 -53.71 69.82 -2.48
N GLU A 2 -53.62 69.28 -1.29
CA GLU A 2 -52.41 68.77 -0.70
C GLU A 2 -52.43 67.25 -0.82
N ILE A 3 -51.50 66.72 -1.61
CA ILE A 3 -51.35 65.28 -1.77
C ILE A 3 -50.30 64.78 -0.76
N SER A 4 -50.78 64.02 0.21
CA SER A 4 -50.07 63.52 1.34
C SER A 4 -49.05 62.41 0.88
N PHE A 5 -47.76 62.70 1.03
CA PHE A 5 -46.64 61.85 0.66
C PHE A 5 -46.30 60.78 1.73
N THR A 6 -47.22 60.33 2.58
CA THR A 6 -46.94 59.59 3.78
C THR A 6 -47.25 58.06 3.72
N ARG A 7 -47.47 57.46 2.55
CA ARG A 7 -47.91 56.08 2.44
C ARG A 7 -47.08 55.15 1.55
N VAL A 8 -45.86 55.50 1.16
CA VAL A 8 -45.03 54.71 0.25
C VAL A 8 -43.78 54.11 0.94
N ALA A 9 -43.55 54.30 2.22
CA ALA A 9 -42.33 53.92 2.92
C ALA A 9 -42.42 52.68 3.78
N LEU A 10 -43.37 51.75 3.56
CA LEU A 10 -43.54 50.57 4.46
C LEU A 10 -43.67 49.21 3.74
N LEU A 11 -43.14 49.05 2.54
CA LEU A 11 -43.26 47.79 1.79
C LEU A 11 -41.93 47.27 1.19
N ALA A 12 -40.79 47.61 1.78
CA ALA A 12 -39.49 47.19 1.25
C ALA A 12 -38.55 46.51 2.28
N ALA A 13 -39.08 45.87 3.32
CA ALA A 13 -38.23 45.30 4.36
C ALA A 13 -38.57 43.81 4.75
N ALA A 14 -39.08 43.02 3.81
CA ALA A 14 -39.48 41.64 4.15
C ALA A 14 -39.02 40.58 3.12
N LEU A 15 -37.84 40.70 2.52
CA LEU A 15 -37.38 39.73 1.50
C LEU A 15 -35.89 39.35 1.59
N PHE A 16 -35.31 39.20 2.75
CA PHE A 16 -33.94 38.65 2.85
C PHE A 16 -33.73 37.80 4.09
N PHE A 17 -34.45 36.70 4.23
CA PHE A 17 -33.99 35.58 5.11
C PHE A 17 -34.48 34.24 4.54
N VAL A 18 -34.07 33.89 3.32
CA VAL A 18 -33.95 32.47 2.97
C VAL A 18 -32.48 32.12 3.16
N GLY A 19 -32.11 31.92 4.42
CA GLY A 19 -30.86 31.28 4.79
C GLY A 19 -30.90 29.86 4.29
N CYS A 20 -30.03 29.52 3.34
CA CYS A 20 -29.72 28.13 2.99
C CYS A 20 -29.13 27.43 4.22
N ASP A 21 -29.98 26.81 4.99
CA ASP A 21 -29.56 25.79 5.97
C ASP A 21 -29.19 24.51 5.20
N GLN A 22 -28.15 24.59 4.38
CA GLN A 22 -27.47 23.40 3.87
C GLN A 22 -26.61 22.86 5.02
N LYS A 23 -27.22 22.01 5.87
CA LYS A 23 -26.43 21.07 6.66
C LYS A 23 -25.43 20.40 5.73
N PRO A 24 -24.12 20.40 6.07
CA PRO A 24 -23.13 19.63 5.32
C PRO A 24 -23.59 18.17 5.35
N GLN A 25 -24.11 17.67 4.24
CA GLN A 25 -24.41 16.26 4.11
C GLN A 25 -23.05 15.56 4.18
N PRO A 26 -22.80 14.68 5.15
CA PRO A 26 -21.53 13.98 5.19
C PRO A 26 -21.40 13.25 3.86
N ALA A 27 -20.38 13.61 3.11
CA ALA A 27 -20.01 12.89 1.91
C ALA A 27 -19.95 11.42 2.32
N LYS A 28 -20.76 10.57 1.70
CA LYS A 28 -20.65 9.11 1.86
C LYS A 28 -19.33 8.74 1.23
N THR A 29 -18.26 8.86 2.01
CA THR A 29 -16.98 8.25 1.69
C THR A 29 -17.27 6.76 1.73
N HIS A 30 -17.44 6.15 0.57
CA HIS A 30 -17.40 4.70 0.46
C HIS A 30 -15.98 4.32 0.87
N ALA A 31 -15.80 4.04 2.16
CA ALA A 31 -14.56 3.47 2.66
C ALA A 31 -14.41 2.15 1.91
N THR A 32 -13.49 2.10 0.95
CA THR A 32 -13.15 0.86 0.26
C THR A 32 -12.67 -0.11 1.33
N GLU A 33 -13.35 -1.24 1.46
CA GLU A 33 -12.97 -2.28 2.42
C GLU A 33 -11.52 -2.67 2.18
N VAL A 34 -10.72 -2.65 3.25
CA VAL A 34 -9.29 -2.99 3.20
C VAL A 34 -9.11 -4.42 3.69
N THR A 35 -8.67 -5.29 2.80
CA THR A 35 -8.30 -6.67 3.14
C THR A 35 -6.86 -6.70 3.61
N VAL A 36 -6.60 -7.36 4.74
CA VAL A 36 -5.26 -7.56 5.30
C VAL A 36 -4.80 -8.97 5.02
N LEU A 37 -3.68 -9.10 4.32
CA LEU A 37 -2.97 -10.37 4.10
C LEU A 37 -1.76 -10.40 5.01
N GLU A 38 -1.49 -11.57 5.59
CA GLU A 38 -0.32 -11.74 6.46
C GLU A 38 0.19 -13.18 6.43
N GLY A 39 1.47 -13.36 6.73
CA GLY A 39 2.15 -14.64 6.81
C GLY A 39 3.47 -14.54 7.54
N LYS A 40 4.22 -15.64 7.57
CA LYS A 40 5.54 -15.71 8.19
C LYS A 40 6.61 -15.84 7.10
N THR A 41 7.77 -15.23 7.32
CA THR A 41 8.93 -15.35 6.45
C THR A 41 10.21 -14.95 7.21
N MET A 42 11.34 -15.56 6.90
CA MET A 42 12.68 -15.15 7.37
C MET A 42 12.75 -14.90 8.90
N GLY A 43 12.08 -15.74 9.71
CA GLY A 43 12.04 -15.61 11.17
C GLY A 43 11.14 -14.49 11.71
N THR A 44 10.39 -13.82 10.85
CA THR A 44 9.45 -12.74 11.19
C THR A 44 8.10 -12.94 10.48
N PHE A 45 7.30 -11.90 10.37
CA PHE A 45 6.03 -11.92 9.64
C PHE A 45 5.93 -10.74 8.66
N TRP A 46 5.12 -10.92 7.63
CA TRP A 46 4.79 -9.89 6.67
C TRP A 46 3.29 -9.58 6.72
N ARG A 47 2.95 -8.36 6.34
CA ARG A 47 1.57 -7.88 6.24
C ARG A 47 1.43 -6.96 5.03
N ALA A 48 0.34 -7.16 4.27
CA ALA A 48 -0.06 -6.29 3.17
C ALA A 48 -1.53 -5.87 3.35
N SER A 49 -1.81 -4.58 3.21
CA SER A 49 -3.17 -4.03 3.28
C SER A 49 -3.59 -3.58 1.89
N ILE A 50 -4.65 -4.17 1.35
CA ILE A 50 -5.07 -4.01 -0.04
C ILE A 50 -6.53 -3.57 -0.08
N PRO A 51 -6.84 -2.36 -0.57
CA PRO A 51 -8.21 -1.91 -0.71
C PRO A 51 -8.90 -2.57 -1.92
N GLY A 52 -10.18 -2.93 -1.77
CA GLY A 52 -11.05 -3.32 -2.87
C GLY A 52 -10.72 -4.68 -3.52
N ILE A 53 -10.06 -5.59 -2.80
CA ILE A 53 -9.78 -6.94 -3.28
C ILE A 53 -10.86 -7.92 -2.78
N ASP A 54 -11.37 -8.80 -3.65
CA ASP A 54 -12.28 -9.86 -3.28
C ASP A 54 -11.58 -11.05 -2.58
N ALA A 55 -12.37 -11.91 -1.91
CA ALA A 55 -11.84 -13.01 -1.11
C ALA A 55 -11.04 -14.03 -1.93
N LYS A 56 -11.47 -14.33 -3.17
CA LYS A 56 -10.77 -15.29 -4.04
C LYS A 56 -9.39 -14.73 -4.43
N ARG A 57 -9.37 -13.49 -4.92
CA ARG A 57 -8.15 -12.84 -5.35
C ARG A 57 -7.18 -12.57 -4.18
N SER A 58 -7.71 -12.32 -2.98
CA SER A 58 -6.90 -12.17 -1.78
C SER A 58 -6.20 -13.47 -1.39
N ALA A 59 -6.89 -14.62 -1.47
CA ALA A 59 -6.30 -15.93 -1.21
C ALA A 59 -5.18 -16.27 -2.22
N GLU A 60 -5.45 -16.07 -3.53
CA GLU A 60 -4.46 -16.29 -4.58
C GLU A 60 -3.23 -15.39 -4.42
N LEU A 61 -3.44 -14.12 -4.05
CA LEU A 61 -2.35 -13.17 -3.86
C LEU A 61 -1.52 -13.51 -2.61
N LYS A 62 -2.16 -13.91 -1.52
CA LYS A 62 -1.48 -14.37 -0.31
C LYS A 62 -0.56 -15.56 -0.60
N GLU A 63 -1.04 -16.55 -1.35
CA GLU A 63 -0.26 -17.71 -1.75
C GLU A 63 0.95 -17.31 -2.61
N LYS A 64 0.76 -16.44 -3.60
CA LYS A 64 1.84 -15.96 -4.46
C LYS A 64 2.90 -15.20 -3.67
N ILE A 65 2.50 -14.31 -2.76
CA ILE A 65 3.43 -13.57 -1.90
C ILE A 65 4.23 -14.56 -1.02
N GLN A 66 3.55 -15.51 -0.37
CA GLN A 66 4.21 -16.48 0.49
C GLN A 66 5.21 -17.33 -0.30
N THR A 67 4.82 -17.84 -1.47
CA THR A 67 5.70 -18.64 -2.34
C THR A 67 6.94 -17.85 -2.77
N GLN A 68 6.78 -16.57 -3.12
CA GLN A 68 7.93 -15.73 -3.49
C GLN A 68 8.87 -15.50 -2.31
N LEU A 69 8.32 -15.17 -1.13
CA LEU A 69 9.12 -14.95 0.08
C LEU A 69 9.85 -16.21 0.54
N ASP A 70 9.22 -17.38 0.39
CA ASP A 70 9.86 -18.67 0.73
C ASP A 70 11.00 -19.00 -0.26
N ALA A 71 10.85 -18.66 -1.54
CA ALA A 71 11.91 -18.80 -2.54
C ALA A 71 13.08 -17.86 -2.25
N ASP A 72 12.81 -16.60 -1.89
CA ASP A 72 13.83 -15.62 -1.53
C ASP A 72 14.57 -16.05 -0.24
N ASP A 73 13.86 -16.59 0.76
CA ASP A 73 14.46 -17.12 1.97
C ASP A 73 15.35 -18.32 1.67
N GLN A 74 14.93 -19.23 0.77
CA GLN A 74 15.75 -20.37 0.35
C GLN A 74 16.99 -19.92 -0.46
N LEU A 75 16.90 -18.82 -1.16
CA LEU A 75 18.02 -18.25 -1.90
C LEU A 75 19.07 -17.58 -0.99
N LEU A 76 18.61 -16.74 -0.03
CA LEU A 76 19.44 -15.76 0.66
C LEU A 76 19.57 -15.96 2.18
N SER A 77 18.90 -16.93 2.77
CA SER A 77 18.94 -17.14 4.23
C SER A 77 20.36 -17.45 4.70
N THR A 78 20.80 -16.74 5.73
CA THR A 78 22.04 -17.05 6.47
C THR A 78 21.83 -18.07 7.59
N TYR A 79 20.58 -18.44 7.89
CA TYR A 79 20.20 -19.42 8.91
C TYR A 79 19.97 -20.82 8.35
N LYS A 80 19.53 -20.91 7.09
CA LYS A 80 19.32 -22.19 6.39
C LYS A 80 20.64 -22.66 5.78
N LYS A 81 21.21 -23.72 6.33
CA LYS A 81 22.49 -24.29 5.85
C LYS A 81 22.47 -24.73 4.38
N ASP A 82 21.28 -25.07 3.88
CA ASP A 82 21.04 -25.51 2.51
C ASP A 82 20.57 -24.37 1.57
N SER A 83 20.55 -23.12 2.03
CA SER A 83 20.29 -21.97 1.16
C SER A 83 21.37 -21.84 0.09
N ALA A 84 21.05 -21.20 -1.03
CA ALA A 84 22.02 -20.99 -2.10
C ALA A 84 23.21 -20.11 -1.61
N LEU A 85 22.93 -19.10 -0.80
CA LEU A 85 23.94 -18.23 -0.21
C LEU A 85 24.89 -19.00 0.72
N MET A 86 24.35 -19.83 1.61
CA MET A 86 25.21 -20.61 2.54
C MET A 86 26.04 -21.67 1.82
N ARG A 87 25.48 -22.34 0.81
CA ARG A 87 26.29 -23.25 -0.03
C ARG A 87 27.43 -22.54 -0.74
N PHE A 88 27.22 -21.30 -1.20
CA PHE A 88 28.29 -20.48 -1.76
C PHE A 88 29.33 -20.12 -0.68
N ASN A 89 28.89 -19.65 0.49
CA ASN A 89 29.77 -19.24 1.58
C ASN A 89 30.63 -20.39 2.13
N ASP A 90 30.07 -21.59 2.19
CA ASP A 90 30.74 -22.80 2.70
C ASP A 90 31.67 -23.46 1.67
N SER A 91 31.63 -22.98 0.41
CA SER A 91 32.47 -23.51 -0.66
C SER A 91 33.94 -23.19 -0.43
N GLN A 92 34.79 -24.22 -0.52
CA GLN A 92 36.26 -24.10 -0.49
C GLN A 92 36.84 -23.96 -1.91
N SER A 93 36.00 -23.87 -2.95
CA SER A 93 36.44 -23.81 -4.33
C SER A 93 37.02 -22.43 -4.65
N LEU A 94 38.17 -22.43 -5.31
CA LEU A 94 38.76 -21.23 -5.93
C LEU A 94 38.35 -21.06 -7.39
N SER A 95 37.58 -21.98 -7.93
CA SER A 95 37.02 -21.90 -9.28
C SER A 95 35.72 -21.10 -9.28
N PRO A 96 35.32 -20.55 -10.45
CA PRO A 96 34.03 -19.87 -10.59
C PRO A 96 32.89 -20.75 -10.11
N TRP A 97 32.03 -20.20 -9.23
CA TRP A 97 30.88 -20.90 -8.66
C TRP A 97 29.60 -20.50 -9.42
N PRO A 98 28.85 -21.47 -9.95
CA PRO A 98 27.61 -21.17 -10.64
C PRO A 98 26.53 -20.70 -9.66
N VAL A 99 25.93 -19.55 -9.93
CA VAL A 99 24.81 -18.99 -9.16
C VAL A 99 23.60 -18.79 -10.07
N SER A 100 22.40 -18.72 -9.46
CA SER A 100 21.20 -18.38 -10.22
C SER A 100 21.23 -16.91 -10.68
N GLU A 101 20.47 -16.60 -11.73
CA GLU A 101 20.29 -15.23 -12.22
C GLU A 101 19.83 -14.28 -11.10
N ALA A 102 18.84 -14.71 -10.32
CA ALA A 102 18.33 -13.91 -9.17
C ALA A 102 19.45 -13.59 -8.16
N MET A 103 20.34 -14.53 -7.85
CA MET A 103 21.48 -14.27 -6.96
C MET A 103 22.50 -13.33 -7.60
N ALA A 104 22.79 -13.47 -8.89
CA ALA A 104 23.68 -12.60 -9.61
C ALA A 104 23.17 -11.14 -9.66
N ASP A 105 21.87 -10.96 -9.86
CA ASP A 105 21.21 -9.64 -9.88
C ASP A 105 21.28 -8.95 -8.52
N ILE A 106 21.03 -9.71 -7.45
CA ILE A 106 21.12 -9.17 -6.08
C ILE A 106 22.55 -8.74 -5.76
N VAL A 107 23.54 -9.58 -6.06
CA VAL A 107 24.97 -9.25 -5.84
C VAL A 107 25.36 -8.04 -6.66
N THR A 108 25.02 -7.98 -7.95
CA THR A 108 25.31 -6.86 -8.84
C THR A 108 24.70 -5.56 -8.31
N THR A 109 23.43 -5.63 -7.86
CA THR A 109 22.73 -4.47 -7.29
C THR A 109 23.39 -4.02 -6.00
N SER A 110 23.78 -4.94 -5.13
CA SER A 110 24.47 -4.65 -3.86
C SER A 110 25.82 -3.96 -4.09
N LEU A 111 26.61 -4.45 -5.03
CA LEU A 111 27.89 -3.85 -5.40
C LEU A 111 27.71 -2.44 -5.96
N ARG A 112 26.71 -2.21 -6.79
CA ARG A 112 26.38 -0.88 -7.33
C ARG A 112 25.97 0.11 -6.24
N ILE A 113 25.26 -0.35 -5.21
CA ILE A 113 24.87 0.50 -4.07
C ILE A 113 26.08 0.80 -3.18
N GLY A 114 26.91 -0.19 -2.90
CA GLY A 114 28.09 -0.04 -2.05
C GLY A 114 29.22 0.77 -2.68
N ALA A 115 29.20 1.00 -3.99
CA ALA A 115 30.20 1.82 -4.71
C ALA A 115 29.88 3.34 -4.70
N LYS A 116 28.79 3.77 -4.08
CA LYS A 116 28.38 5.17 -3.94
C LYS A 116 28.84 5.77 -2.61
#